data_9e8e6c2741e151ae79061a9e12d023f9
#
_entry.id   9e8e6c2741e151ae79061a9e12d023f9
#
_cell.length_a   1.000
_cell.length_b   1.000
_cell.length_c   1.000
_cell.angle_alpha   90.00
_cell.angle_beta   90.00
_cell.angle_gamma   90.00
#
_symmetry.space_group_name_H-M   'P 1'
#
loop_
_entity.id
_entity.type
_entity.pdbx_description
1 polymer ?
#
loop_
_entity_poly.entity_id
_entity_poly.type
_entity_poly.pdbx_seq_one_letter_code
_entity_poly.pdbx_strand_id
1 'polypeptide(L)'
;MIACRAETWGGAAPWRRESRNLAQERTIRINRAPVLTLWAAVVAERLGFDPDAALTLGRAVAGLNAYSKGVSLGLFEPSSKAVDERLQKAKVGTTLHVDLLRRAVPVVKTAAGLRAVSNDRPISSASVERYLKSKFGENLGSARRAMAKLVNSLPPAEIAACAYQLYEEFRPAIPAGVKGWGAAGELNLDHIEALSSR
;
A
#
# COMPACT_ATOMS: atom_id res chain seq x y z
N MET A 1 52.28 27.76 62.58
CA MET A 1 52.37 28.19 61.19
C MET A 1 51.96 27.02 60.31
N ILE A 2 50.72 27.02 59.86
CA ILE A 2 50.14 25.88 59.11
C ILE A 2 49.70 26.45 57.78
N ALA A 3 50.35 26.00 56.70
CA ALA A 3 50.02 26.39 55.33
C ALA A 3 48.83 25.55 54.79
N CYS A 4 47.75 26.20 54.46
CA CYS A 4 46.65 25.56 53.74
C CYS A 4 46.98 25.43 52.24
N ARG A 5 46.96 24.22 51.76
CA ARG A 5 47.15 23.83 50.40
C ARG A 5 45.79 23.77 49.72
N ALA A 6 45.57 24.55 48.70
CA ALA A 6 44.35 24.53 47.88
C ALA A 6 44.38 23.32 46.93
N GLU A 7 43.38 22.51 47.03
CA GLU A 7 43.12 21.41 46.10
C GLU A 7 42.40 21.92 44.89
N THR A 8 43.01 21.79 43.71
CA THR A 8 42.45 22.06 42.41
C THR A 8 41.50 20.91 42.03
N TRP A 9 40.25 21.22 41.93
CA TRP A 9 39.28 20.30 41.37
C TRP A 9 39.51 20.07 39.90
N GLY A 10 39.81 18.85 39.53
CA GLY A 10 39.98 18.36 38.21
C GLY A 10 38.69 18.44 37.39
N GLY A 11 38.88 18.73 36.13
CA GLY A 11 37.86 19.03 35.15
C GLY A 11 36.80 17.94 35.00
N ALA A 12 35.57 18.43 34.95
CA ALA A 12 34.44 17.67 34.49
C ALA A 12 34.68 17.21 33.04
N ALA A 13 34.69 15.92 32.83
CA ALA A 13 34.72 15.33 31.50
C ALA A 13 33.53 15.83 30.68
N PRO A 14 33.72 16.27 29.44
CA PRO A 14 32.59 16.63 28.59
C PRO A 14 31.80 15.37 28.30
N TRP A 15 30.56 15.34 28.77
CA TRP A 15 29.57 14.35 28.37
C TRP A 15 29.53 14.37 26.84
N ARG A 16 30.14 13.41 26.23
CA ARG A 16 29.92 13.09 24.82
C ARG A 16 28.41 12.85 24.71
N ARG A 17 27.69 13.85 24.23
CA ARG A 17 26.41 13.63 23.58
C ARG A 17 26.70 12.69 22.42
N GLU A 18 26.58 11.43 22.65
CA GLU A 18 26.33 10.50 21.57
C GLU A 18 25.04 11.02 20.94
N SER A 19 25.21 11.80 19.91
CA SER A 19 24.17 12.04 18.92
C SER A 19 23.84 10.67 18.36
N ARG A 20 22.95 9.95 19.00
CA ARG A 20 22.20 8.92 18.36
C ARG A 20 21.50 9.62 17.20
N ASN A 21 22.12 9.58 16.04
CA ASN A 21 21.49 9.77 14.76
C ASN A 21 20.48 8.61 14.65
N LEU A 22 19.39 8.73 15.37
CA LEU A 22 18.18 7.98 15.11
C LEU A 22 17.77 8.48 13.74
N ALA A 23 18.20 7.78 12.69
CA ALA A 23 17.65 7.97 11.35
C ALA A 23 16.14 8.00 11.58
N GLN A 24 15.54 9.17 11.41
CA GLN A 24 14.12 9.37 11.68
C GLN A 24 13.40 8.43 10.71
N GLU A 25 12.84 7.36 11.26
CA GLU A 25 12.14 6.36 10.46
C GLU A 25 11.11 7.07 9.58
N ARG A 26 11.17 6.82 8.28
CA ARG A 26 10.27 7.44 7.30
C ARG A 26 8.88 6.82 7.42
N THR A 27 8.11 7.28 8.39
CA THR A 27 6.77 6.78 8.72
C THR A 27 5.69 7.73 8.21
N ILE A 28 4.67 7.19 7.57
CA ILE A 28 3.52 7.92 7.03
C ILE A 28 2.26 7.44 7.74
N ARG A 29 1.48 8.37 8.30
CA ARG A 29 0.17 8.05 8.87
C ARG A 29 -0.88 8.02 7.77
N ILE A 30 -1.34 6.81 7.42
CA ILE A 30 -2.23 6.59 6.30
C ILE A 30 -3.12 5.36 6.52
N ASN A 31 -4.30 5.32 5.92
CA ASN A 31 -5.15 4.13 5.96
C ASN A 31 -4.69 3.08 4.91
N ARG A 32 -5.19 1.84 5.05
CA ARG A 32 -4.75 0.70 4.23
C ARG A 32 -5.18 0.78 2.76
N ALA A 33 -6.32 1.42 2.46
CA ALA A 33 -6.87 1.41 1.10
C ALA A 33 -5.98 2.12 0.06
N PRO A 34 -5.47 3.36 0.27
CA PRO A 34 -4.54 3.97 -0.68
C PRO A 34 -3.21 3.23 -0.77
N VAL A 35 -2.72 2.64 0.33
CA VAL A 35 -1.48 1.85 0.31
C VAL A 35 -1.64 0.61 -0.55
N LEU A 36 -2.74 -0.13 -0.40
CA LEU A 36 -3.04 -1.29 -1.25
C LEU A 36 -3.26 -0.88 -2.71
N THR A 37 -3.91 0.27 -2.96
CA THR A 37 -4.07 0.80 -4.33
C THR A 37 -2.72 1.08 -4.99
N LEU A 38 -1.81 1.76 -4.29
CA LEU A 38 -0.48 2.08 -4.82
C LEU A 38 0.37 0.82 -5.01
N TRP A 39 0.38 -0.08 -4.02
CA TRP A 39 1.10 -1.34 -4.09
C TRP A 39 0.67 -2.19 -5.29
N ALA A 40 -0.63 -2.41 -5.43
CA ALA A 40 -1.16 -3.22 -6.53
C ALA A 40 -0.90 -2.56 -7.90
N ALA A 41 -0.87 -1.23 -8.00
CA ALA A 41 -0.48 -0.54 -9.23
C ALA A 41 1.00 -0.77 -9.55
N VAL A 42 1.90 -0.65 -8.58
CA VAL A 42 3.35 -0.89 -8.79
C VAL A 42 3.62 -2.36 -9.19
N VAL A 43 2.90 -3.31 -8.57
CA VAL A 43 2.98 -4.72 -8.95
C VAL A 43 2.47 -4.93 -10.38
N ALA A 44 1.34 -4.33 -10.75
CA ALA A 44 0.79 -4.46 -12.10
C ALA A 44 1.74 -3.90 -13.17
N GLU A 45 2.39 -2.76 -12.92
CA GLU A 45 3.43 -2.21 -13.81
C GLU A 45 4.59 -3.19 -13.99
N ARG A 46 5.05 -3.83 -12.91
CA ARG A 46 6.10 -4.86 -12.97
C ARG A 46 5.68 -6.08 -13.81
N LEU A 47 4.40 -6.41 -13.80
CA LEU A 47 3.83 -7.50 -14.59
C LEU A 47 3.56 -7.11 -16.07
N GLY A 48 3.91 -5.88 -16.47
CA GLY A 48 3.85 -5.43 -17.87
C GLY A 48 2.58 -4.67 -18.24
N PHE A 49 1.73 -4.29 -17.29
CA PHE A 49 0.59 -3.42 -17.58
C PHE A 49 1.06 -1.96 -17.74
N ASP A 50 0.41 -1.24 -18.67
CA ASP A 50 0.66 0.21 -18.79
C ASP A 50 0.29 0.96 -17.52
N PRO A 51 0.91 2.13 -17.23
CA PRO A 51 0.70 2.85 -15.96
C PRO A 51 -0.75 3.19 -15.68
N ASP A 52 -1.53 3.52 -16.70
CA ASP A 52 -2.94 3.85 -16.58
C ASP A 52 -3.78 2.62 -16.23
N ALA A 53 -3.54 1.48 -16.90
CA ALA A 53 -4.18 0.21 -16.55
C ALA A 53 -3.81 -0.20 -15.13
N ALA A 54 -2.53 -0.12 -14.77
CA ALA A 54 -2.01 -0.46 -13.46
C ALA A 54 -2.69 0.33 -12.33
N LEU A 55 -2.87 1.63 -12.50
CA LEU A 55 -3.60 2.48 -11.54
C LEU A 55 -5.05 2.00 -11.36
N THR A 56 -5.75 1.70 -12.46
CA THR A 56 -7.14 1.24 -12.39
C THR A 56 -7.26 -0.14 -11.75
N LEU A 57 -6.34 -1.06 -12.07
CA LEU A 57 -6.23 -2.38 -11.44
C LEU A 57 -5.98 -2.26 -9.94
N GLY A 58 -5.04 -1.41 -9.53
CA GLY A 58 -4.75 -1.16 -8.12
C GLY A 58 -5.96 -0.66 -7.35
N ARG A 59 -6.73 0.25 -7.93
CA ARG A 59 -7.97 0.76 -7.33
C ARG A 59 -9.03 -0.32 -7.18
N ALA A 60 -9.20 -1.16 -8.19
CA ALA A 60 -10.16 -2.26 -8.17
C ALA A 60 -9.79 -3.31 -7.10
N VAL A 61 -8.52 -3.70 -7.00
CA VAL A 61 -8.04 -4.62 -5.95
C VAL A 61 -8.37 -4.09 -4.56
N ALA A 62 -8.10 -2.81 -4.29
CA ALA A 62 -8.41 -2.21 -3.00
C ALA A 62 -9.92 -2.19 -2.71
N GLY A 63 -10.75 -1.93 -3.73
CA GLY A 63 -12.21 -2.00 -3.63
C GLY A 63 -12.71 -3.41 -3.32
N LEU A 64 -12.24 -4.41 -4.04
CA LEU A 64 -12.59 -5.83 -3.82
C LEU A 64 -12.18 -6.31 -2.43
N ASN A 65 -10.99 -5.90 -1.96
CA ASN A 65 -10.51 -6.25 -0.63
C ASN A 65 -11.37 -5.59 0.48
N ALA A 66 -11.73 -4.33 0.30
CA ALA A 66 -12.62 -3.63 1.21
C ALA A 66 -14.01 -4.28 1.27
N TYR A 67 -14.58 -4.63 0.13
CA TYR A 67 -15.87 -5.32 0.03
C TYR A 67 -15.85 -6.68 0.74
N SER A 68 -14.85 -7.52 0.44
CA SER A 68 -14.71 -8.85 1.08
C SER A 68 -14.61 -8.74 2.59
N LYS A 69 -13.86 -7.75 3.10
CA LYS A 69 -13.75 -7.50 4.54
C LYS A 69 -15.09 -7.01 5.12
N GLY A 70 -15.81 -6.18 4.42
CA GLY A 70 -17.14 -5.71 4.85
C GLY A 70 -18.14 -6.85 4.97
N VAL A 71 -18.15 -7.76 4.01
CA VAL A 71 -18.97 -8.99 4.07
C VAL A 71 -18.57 -9.85 5.27
N SER A 72 -17.27 -10.09 5.48
CA SER A 72 -16.79 -10.91 6.60
C SER A 72 -17.10 -10.33 7.99
N LEU A 73 -17.30 -9.01 8.06
CA LEU A 73 -17.67 -8.31 9.29
C LEU A 73 -19.19 -8.11 9.44
N GLY A 74 -19.99 -8.63 8.52
CA GLY A 74 -21.45 -8.45 8.51
C GLY A 74 -21.91 -7.01 8.23
N LEU A 75 -21.03 -6.15 7.70
CA LEU A 75 -21.34 -4.76 7.35
C LEU A 75 -22.02 -4.64 5.98
N PHE A 76 -21.81 -5.64 5.12
CA PHE A 76 -22.44 -5.76 3.82
C PHE A 76 -23.10 -7.14 3.70
N GLU A 77 -24.37 -7.16 3.42
CA GLU A 77 -25.06 -8.36 2.95
C GLU A 77 -24.95 -8.41 1.43
N PRO A 78 -24.40 -9.49 0.85
CA PRO A 78 -24.47 -9.68 -0.59
C PRO A 78 -25.95 -9.78 -0.97
N SER A 79 -26.51 -8.78 -1.65
CA SER A 79 -27.88 -8.94 -2.15
C SER A 79 -27.91 -10.09 -3.14
N SER A 80 -28.86 -11.01 -2.98
CA SER A 80 -29.03 -12.16 -3.88
C SER A 80 -29.10 -11.72 -5.36
N LYS A 81 -29.80 -10.60 -5.64
CA LYS A 81 -29.85 -9.98 -6.97
C LYS A 81 -28.47 -9.59 -7.51
N ALA A 82 -27.57 -8.99 -6.69
CA ALA A 82 -26.23 -8.60 -7.14
C ALA A 82 -25.34 -9.82 -7.38
N VAL A 83 -25.56 -10.92 -6.68
CA VAL A 83 -24.87 -12.20 -6.93
C VAL A 83 -25.38 -12.82 -8.23
N ASP A 84 -26.70 -12.86 -8.44
CA ASP A 84 -27.31 -13.43 -9.64
C ASP A 84 -26.98 -12.61 -10.90
N GLU A 85 -26.99 -11.27 -10.82
CA GLU A 85 -26.57 -10.39 -11.91
C GLU A 85 -25.08 -10.56 -12.25
N ARG A 86 -24.20 -10.74 -11.26
CA ARG A 86 -22.77 -11.04 -11.49
C ARG A 86 -22.56 -12.41 -12.13
N LEU A 87 -23.31 -13.43 -11.70
CA LEU A 87 -23.29 -14.77 -12.27
C LEU A 87 -23.83 -14.78 -13.71
N GLN A 88 -24.91 -14.03 -13.98
CA GLN A 88 -25.48 -13.90 -15.32
C GLN A 88 -24.54 -13.12 -16.25
N LYS A 89 -23.94 -12.02 -15.80
CA LYS A 89 -22.93 -11.25 -16.57
C LYS A 89 -21.65 -12.07 -16.83
N ALA A 90 -21.24 -12.89 -15.87
CA ALA A 90 -20.10 -13.81 -16.08
C ALA A 90 -20.42 -14.90 -17.14
N LYS A 91 -21.69 -15.31 -17.28
CA LYS A 91 -22.14 -16.25 -18.31
C LYS A 91 -22.25 -15.61 -19.70
N VAL A 92 -22.39 -14.31 -19.82
CA VAL A 92 -22.54 -13.58 -21.10
C VAL A 92 -21.18 -13.23 -21.77
N GLY A 93 -20.08 -13.76 -21.29
CA GLY A 93 -18.87 -13.98 -22.13
C GLY A 93 -18.05 -12.76 -22.56
N THR A 94 -18.21 -11.57 -21.94
CA THR A 94 -17.51 -10.36 -22.41
C THR A 94 -16.61 -9.69 -21.37
N THR A 95 -16.62 -10.14 -20.13
CA THR A 95 -15.79 -9.54 -19.09
C THR A 95 -14.47 -10.29 -18.99
N LEU A 96 -13.39 -9.67 -19.43
CA LEU A 96 -12.03 -10.17 -19.20
C LEU A 96 -11.70 -10.00 -17.72
N HIS A 97 -10.88 -10.90 -17.17
CA HIS A 97 -10.38 -10.79 -15.81
C HIS A 97 -8.85 -10.80 -15.82
N VAL A 98 -8.29 -10.05 -14.89
CA VAL A 98 -6.85 -10.05 -14.59
C VAL A 98 -6.68 -10.50 -13.14
N ASP A 99 -5.89 -11.55 -12.93
CA ASP A 99 -5.54 -11.99 -11.59
C ASP A 99 -4.41 -11.11 -11.03
N LEU A 100 -4.72 -10.38 -9.95
CA LEU A 100 -3.77 -9.51 -9.29
C LEU A 100 -3.96 -9.57 -7.77
N LEU A 101 -2.89 -9.83 -7.03
CA LEU A 101 -2.90 -9.97 -5.56
C LEU A 101 -4.01 -10.93 -5.09
N ARG A 102 -4.12 -12.10 -5.72
CA ARG A 102 -5.14 -13.13 -5.44
C ARG A 102 -6.59 -12.64 -5.64
N ARG A 103 -6.79 -11.66 -6.51
CA ARG A 103 -8.13 -11.14 -6.86
C ARG A 103 -8.32 -11.20 -8.36
N ALA A 104 -9.42 -11.78 -8.80
CA ALA A 104 -9.87 -11.71 -10.18
C ALA A 104 -10.52 -10.33 -10.39
N VAL A 105 -9.78 -9.42 -11.04
CA VAL A 105 -10.21 -8.05 -11.31
C VAL A 105 -10.91 -8.00 -12.65
N PRO A 106 -12.18 -7.57 -12.71
CA PRO A 106 -12.87 -7.41 -13.99
C PRO A 106 -12.27 -6.23 -14.76
N VAL A 107 -12.03 -6.45 -16.06
CA VAL A 107 -11.43 -5.47 -16.95
C VAL A 107 -12.17 -5.37 -18.27
N VAL A 108 -12.05 -4.22 -18.91
CA VAL A 108 -12.58 -3.95 -20.26
C VAL A 108 -11.51 -3.30 -21.12
N LYS A 109 -11.50 -3.62 -22.42
CA LYS A 109 -10.69 -2.92 -23.41
C LYS A 109 -11.42 -1.63 -23.80
N THR A 110 -10.74 -0.50 -23.69
CA THR A 110 -11.22 0.82 -24.13
C THR A 110 -10.32 1.35 -25.22
N ALA A 111 -10.70 2.43 -25.89
CA ALA A 111 -9.85 3.11 -26.85
C ALA A 111 -8.52 3.60 -26.23
N ALA A 112 -8.52 3.87 -24.92
CA ALA A 112 -7.34 4.28 -24.16
C ALA A 112 -6.58 3.10 -23.51
N GLY A 113 -6.82 1.85 -23.94
CA GLY A 113 -6.19 0.65 -23.37
C GLY A 113 -7.07 -0.12 -22.39
N LEU A 114 -6.44 -1.03 -21.64
CA LEU A 114 -7.13 -1.85 -20.65
C LEU A 114 -7.49 -1.01 -19.42
N ARG A 115 -8.73 -1.18 -18.92
CA ARG A 115 -9.18 -0.51 -17.69
C ARG A 115 -9.93 -1.48 -16.79
N ALA A 116 -9.67 -1.43 -15.50
CA ALA A 116 -10.47 -2.15 -14.51
C ALA A 116 -11.87 -1.53 -14.42
N VAL A 117 -12.85 -2.37 -14.07
CA VAL A 117 -14.26 -1.99 -13.98
C VAL A 117 -14.70 -1.98 -12.53
N SER A 118 -15.50 -0.98 -12.16
CA SER A 118 -16.20 -0.92 -10.88
C SER A 118 -17.63 -0.44 -11.12
N ASN A 119 -18.62 -1.17 -10.60
CA ASN A 119 -20.03 -0.88 -10.83
C ASN A 119 -20.36 -0.72 -12.33
N ASP A 120 -19.91 -1.65 -13.14
CA ASP A 120 -20.09 -1.71 -14.60
C ASP A 120 -19.52 -0.51 -15.39
N ARG A 121 -18.64 0.28 -14.78
CA ARG A 121 -18.00 1.43 -15.42
C ARG A 121 -16.48 1.32 -15.37
N PRO A 122 -15.76 1.67 -16.44
CA PRO A 122 -14.31 1.74 -16.42
C PRO A 122 -13.84 2.77 -15.39
N ILE A 123 -12.83 2.39 -14.61
CA ILE A 123 -12.21 3.28 -13.64
C ILE A 123 -11.33 4.28 -14.39
N SER A 124 -11.42 5.56 -14.06
CA SER A 124 -10.55 6.62 -14.61
C SER A 124 -9.20 6.62 -13.89
N SER A 125 -8.11 6.43 -14.64
CA SER A 125 -6.74 6.50 -14.11
C SER A 125 -6.42 7.86 -13.47
N ALA A 126 -6.84 8.96 -14.13
CA ALA A 126 -6.67 10.31 -13.58
C ALA A 126 -7.40 10.51 -12.25
N SER A 127 -8.55 9.86 -12.04
CA SER A 127 -9.25 9.88 -10.76
C SER A 127 -8.47 9.15 -9.66
N VAL A 128 -7.87 8.00 -10.02
CA VAL A 128 -7.04 7.22 -9.08
C VAL A 128 -5.77 7.99 -8.72
N GLU A 129 -5.13 8.63 -9.69
CA GLU A 129 -3.93 9.43 -9.45
C GLU A 129 -4.24 10.60 -8.49
N ARG A 130 -5.31 11.35 -8.72
CA ARG A 130 -5.76 12.41 -7.80
C ARG A 130 -6.05 11.87 -6.40
N TYR A 131 -6.69 10.71 -6.31
CA TYR A 131 -6.94 10.05 -5.05
C TYR A 131 -5.64 9.72 -4.30
N LEU A 132 -4.65 9.11 -4.97
CA LEU A 132 -3.36 8.81 -4.36
C LEU A 132 -2.62 10.09 -3.93
N LYS A 133 -2.58 11.12 -4.78
CA LYS A 133 -2.01 12.43 -4.44
C LYS A 133 -2.67 13.04 -3.19
N SER A 134 -4.00 12.98 -3.08
CA SER A 134 -4.71 13.50 -1.92
C SER A 134 -4.45 12.73 -0.63
N LYS A 135 -4.11 11.43 -0.70
CA LYS A 135 -3.91 10.56 0.47
C LYS A 135 -2.46 10.52 0.96
N PHE A 136 -1.51 10.54 0.04
CA PHE A 136 -0.09 10.50 0.37
C PHE A 136 0.56 11.89 0.45
N GLY A 137 -0.03 12.91 -0.20
CA GLY A 137 0.56 14.23 -0.29
C GLY A 137 1.96 14.16 -0.91
N GLU A 138 2.92 14.83 -0.30
CA GLU A 138 4.32 14.87 -0.72
C GLU A 138 5.03 13.51 -0.62
N ASN A 139 4.51 12.61 0.22
CA ASN A 139 5.11 11.29 0.44
C ASN A 139 4.81 10.28 -0.70
N LEU A 140 3.94 10.61 -1.67
CA LEU A 140 3.57 9.68 -2.75
C LEU A 140 4.79 9.19 -3.53
N GLY A 141 5.70 10.09 -3.88
CA GLY A 141 6.92 9.74 -4.62
C GLY A 141 7.84 8.82 -3.85
N SER A 142 8.00 9.05 -2.55
CA SER A 142 8.85 8.22 -1.68
C SER A 142 8.23 6.85 -1.45
N ALA A 143 6.93 6.77 -1.19
CA ALA A 143 6.21 5.51 -1.04
C ALA A 143 6.27 4.68 -2.32
N ARG A 144 6.05 5.30 -3.50
CA ARG A 144 6.15 4.61 -4.79
C ARG A 144 7.55 4.07 -5.05
N ARG A 145 8.61 4.84 -4.75
CA ARG A 145 10.00 4.39 -4.92
C ARG A 145 10.33 3.20 -4.01
N ALA A 146 9.95 3.25 -2.72
CA ALA A 146 10.17 2.15 -1.80
C ALA A 146 9.48 0.86 -2.28
N MET A 147 8.21 0.95 -2.70
CA MET A 147 7.46 -0.17 -3.26
C MET A 147 8.06 -0.68 -4.57
N ALA A 148 8.47 0.22 -5.47
CA ALA A 148 9.11 -0.16 -6.74
C ALA A 148 10.44 -0.87 -6.53
N LYS A 149 11.24 -0.43 -5.54
CA LYS A 149 12.48 -1.11 -5.16
C LYS A 149 12.21 -2.56 -4.71
N LEU A 150 11.21 -2.76 -3.86
CA LEU A 150 10.80 -4.09 -3.39
C LEU A 150 10.31 -4.97 -4.55
N VAL A 151 9.46 -4.46 -5.42
CA VAL A 151 8.94 -5.21 -6.57
C VAL A 151 10.05 -5.59 -7.55
N ASN A 152 11.04 -4.71 -7.74
CA ASN A 152 12.15 -4.94 -8.66
C ASN A 152 13.23 -5.88 -8.09
N SER A 153 13.24 -6.16 -6.78
CA SER A 153 14.14 -7.13 -6.18
C SER A 153 13.76 -8.58 -6.49
N LEU A 154 12.54 -8.82 -7.00
CA LEU A 154 12.03 -10.15 -7.31
C LEU A 154 11.74 -10.33 -8.81
N PRO A 155 11.87 -11.56 -9.34
CA PRO A 155 11.38 -11.89 -10.69
C PRO A 155 9.86 -11.68 -10.81
N PRO A 156 9.34 -11.33 -12.02
CA PRO A 156 7.89 -11.10 -12.20
C PRO A 156 6.99 -12.27 -11.78
N ALA A 157 7.41 -13.51 -12.03
CA ALA A 157 6.63 -14.69 -11.64
C ALA A 157 6.54 -14.85 -10.12
N GLU A 158 7.61 -14.54 -9.39
CA GLU A 158 7.66 -14.60 -7.95
C GLU A 158 6.82 -13.50 -7.32
N ILE A 159 6.95 -12.25 -7.82
CA ILE A 159 6.12 -11.15 -7.34
C ILE A 159 4.63 -11.42 -7.58
N ALA A 160 4.25 -12.01 -8.71
CA ALA A 160 2.86 -12.40 -8.97
C ALA A 160 2.31 -13.35 -7.89
N ALA A 161 3.14 -14.29 -7.41
CA ALA A 161 2.77 -15.27 -6.40
C ALA A 161 2.71 -14.69 -4.99
N CYS A 162 3.68 -13.83 -4.60
CA CYS A 162 3.89 -13.40 -3.22
C CYS A 162 3.41 -11.96 -2.92
N ALA A 163 3.02 -11.15 -3.93
CA ALA A 163 2.69 -9.73 -3.75
C ALA A 163 1.66 -9.44 -2.64
N TYR A 164 0.69 -10.33 -2.45
CA TYR A 164 -0.29 -10.15 -1.37
C TYR A 164 0.31 -10.42 0.01
N GLN A 165 1.21 -11.40 0.14
CA GLN A 165 1.92 -11.69 1.39
C GLN A 165 2.84 -10.54 1.78
N LEU A 166 3.62 -10.03 0.82
CA LEU A 166 4.45 -8.85 1.04
C LEU A 166 3.63 -7.65 1.53
N TYR A 167 2.45 -7.41 0.93
CA TYR A 167 1.56 -6.36 1.41
C TYR A 167 1.15 -6.58 2.88
N GLU A 168 0.82 -7.80 3.28
CA GLU A 168 0.45 -8.11 4.66
C GLU A 168 1.60 -7.84 5.64
N GLU A 169 2.87 -7.99 5.22
CA GLU A 169 4.04 -7.71 6.04
C GLU A 169 4.24 -6.21 6.30
N PHE A 170 4.05 -5.35 5.29
CA PHE A 170 4.31 -3.91 5.42
C PHE A 170 3.05 -3.04 5.50
N ARG A 171 1.85 -3.61 5.41
CA ARG A 171 0.61 -2.81 5.48
C ARG A 171 0.57 -1.93 6.73
N PRO A 172 -0.08 -0.74 6.66
CA PRO A 172 -0.13 0.16 7.81
C PRO A 172 -0.60 -0.52 9.09
N ALA A 173 0.22 -0.42 10.14
CA ALA A 173 -0.08 -0.93 11.46
C ALA A 173 -1.12 -0.02 12.12
N ILE A 174 -2.32 -0.53 12.39
CA ILE A 174 -3.40 0.20 13.04
C ILE A 174 -3.22 0.03 14.55
N PRO A 175 -3.20 1.11 15.35
CA PRO A 175 -3.07 1.03 16.80
C PRO A 175 -4.15 0.17 17.43
N ALA A 176 -3.81 -0.54 18.52
CA ALA A 176 -4.76 -1.35 19.25
C ALA A 176 -5.92 -0.47 19.78
N GLY A 177 -7.14 -0.99 19.69
CA GLY A 177 -8.34 -0.28 20.14
C GLY A 177 -8.96 0.68 19.11
N VAL A 178 -8.25 1.05 18.04
CA VAL A 178 -8.82 1.87 16.97
C VAL A 178 -9.65 0.99 16.06
N LYS A 179 -10.96 1.26 16.00
CA LYS A 179 -11.92 0.56 15.14
C LYS A 179 -12.45 1.51 14.07
N GLY A 180 -12.71 0.99 12.87
CA GLY A 180 -13.37 1.74 11.80
C GLY A 180 -12.70 1.61 10.44
N TRP A 181 -13.49 1.86 9.39
CA TRP A 181 -13.09 1.71 7.99
C TRP A 181 -12.05 2.73 7.52
N GLY A 182 -11.96 3.86 8.19
CA GLY A 182 -11.02 4.94 7.89
C GLY A 182 -9.83 5.03 8.85
N ALA A 183 -9.64 4.02 9.72
CA ALA A 183 -8.54 4.04 10.67
C ALA A 183 -7.20 4.18 9.95
N ALA A 184 -6.48 5.25 10.28
CA ALA A 184 -5.12 5.46 9.81
C ALA A 184 -4.16 4.64 10.68
N GLY A 185 -3.24 3.95 10.03
CA GLY A 185 -2.12 3.27 10.65
C GLY A 185 -0.80 3.92 10.24
N GLU A 186 0.28 3.37 10.70
CA GLU A 186 1.63 3.79 10.38
C GLU A 186 2.22 2.91 9.29
N LEU A 187 2.63 3.54 8.18
CA LEU A 187 3.35 2.91 7.07
C LEU A 187 4.82 3.28 7.21
N ASN A 188 5.66 2.31 7.50
CA ASN A 188 7.11 2.50 7.59
C ASN A 188 7.77 2.20 6.24
N LEU A 189 8.32 3.24 5.59
CA LEU A 189 8.98 3.11 4.29
C LEU A 189 10.31 2.39 4.37
N ASP A 190 11.05 2.55 5.48
CA ASP A 190 12.33 1.88 5.67
C ASP A 190 12.14 0.38 5.83
N HIS A 191 11.02 -0.04 6.45
CA HIS A 191 10.65 -1.45 6.51
C HIS A 191 10.38 -2.02 5.11
N ILE A 192 9.67 -1.29 4.24
CA ILE A 192 9.45 -1.72 2.84
C ILE A 192 10.78 -1.89 2.11
N GLU A 193 11.71 -0.93 2.28
CA GLU A 193 13.03 -1.01 1.65
C GLU A 193 13.89 -2.16 2.21
N ALA A 194 13.79 -2.46 3.51
CA ALA A 194 14.48 -3.58 4.13
C ALA A 194 14.02 -4.95 3.59
N LEU A 195 12.72 -5.08 3.24
CA LEU A 195 12.21 -6.29 2.59
C LEU A 195 12.84 -6.56 1.22
N SER A 196 13.29 -5.52 0.51
CA SER A 196 13.96 -5.66 -0.79
C SER A 196 15.38 -6.19 -0.72
N SER A 197 15.95 -6.33 0.48
CA SER A 197 17.35 -6.77 0.71
C SER A 197 17.43 -8.20 1.26
N ARG A 198 16.29 -8.89 1.36
CA ARG A 198 16.20 -10.31 1.74
C ARG A 198 16.30 -11.18 0.50
#